data_677834f9e198b16529d176383323e23f
#
_entry.id   677834f9e198b16529d176383323e23f
#
_cell.length_a   1.000
_cell.length_b   1.000
_cell.length_c   1.000
_cell.angle_alpha   90.00
_cell.angle_beta   90.00
_cell.angle_gamma   90.00
#
_symmetry.space_group_name_H-M   'P 1'
#
loop_
_entity.id
_entity.type
_entity.pdbx_description
1 polymer ?
#
loop_
_entity_poly.entity_id
_entity_poly.type
_entity_poly.pdbx_seq_one_letter_code
_entity_poly.pdbx_strand_id
1 'polypeptide(L)'
;MAGVSHPAERTIVLVHGAFVDGSGWEGVYKILKKDGYHVAIVQNPTISLADDVAATKRIVHAQTGPVILVGHSYGGAVITEAGNDPQVVGLVYIAAFAPDTGESVSTLLKDSQPGTPASSILPPQDGYLYQDKARFPASFGADVDEEKAVFMADSQVPWGEEALSGVISEPAWKTRPSWYLVATDDKMIPLLAQRFMSKHAGSTVVEGAGSHAIYISQPHAVAELIKKAVQGVKGAVI
;
A
#
# COMPACT_ATOMS: atom_id res chain seq x y z
N MET A 1 16.90 4.96 33.09
CA MET A 1 17.00 3.73 32.28
C MET A 1 16.05 3.93 31.11
N ALA A 2 16.58 4.13 29.91
CA ALA A 2 15.73 4.28 28.70
C ALA A 2 15.11 2.91 28.42
N GLY A 3 13.80 2.79 28.53
CA GLY A 3 13.07 1.58 28.19
C GLY A 3 13.24 1.28 26.70
N VAL A 4 13.80 0.14 26.36
CA VAL A 4 13.77 -0.40 25.01
C VAL A 4 12.31 -0.77 24.76
N SER A 5 11.56 0.03 23.97
CA SER A 5 10.22 -0.34 23.58
C SER A 5 10.26 -1.68 22.84
N HIS A 6 9.57 -2.69 23.36
CA HIS A 6 9.48 -3.99 22.71
C HIS A 6 8.80 -3.86 21.34
N PRO A 7 9.21 -4.64 20.33
CA PRO A 7 8.54 -4.68 19.01
C PRO A 7 7.03 -4.91 19.11
N ALA A 8 6.56 -5.57 20.16
CA ALA A 8 5.14 -5.84 20.44
C ALA A 8 4.32 -4.60 20.83
N GLU A 9 4.95 -3.45 21.10
CA GLU A 9 4.23 -2.22 21.48
C GLU A 9 3.77 -1.39 20.28
N ARG A 10 4.20 -1.74 19.07
CA ARG A 10 3.83 -1.04 17.83
C ARG A 10 2.69 -1.76 17.13
N THR A 11 1.70 -0.99 16.68
CA THR A 11 0.63 -1.55 15.84
C THR A 11 0.99 -1.40 14.36
N ILE A 12 0.79 -2.46 13.59
CA ILE A 12 0.88 -2.48 12.14
C ILE A 12 -0.51 -2.19 11.60
N VAL A 13 -0.65 -1.14 10.79
CA VAL A 13 -1.92 -0.76 10.17
C VAL A 13 -1.81 -0.99 8.67
N LEU A 14 -2.61 -1.94 8.15
CA LEU A 14 -2.59 -2.37 6.75
C LEU A 14 -3.65 -1.60 5.95
N VAL A 15 -3.21 -0.98 4.85
CA VAL A 15 -4.02 -0.10 4.00
C VAL A 15 -4.05 -0.68 2.59
N HIS A 16 -5.25 -1.07 2.12
CA HIS A 16 -5.43 -1.67 0.81
C HIS A 16 -5.40 -0.63 -0.32
N GLY A 17 -5.23 -1.11 -1.55
CA GLY A 17 -5.23 -0.31 -2.77
C GLY A 17 -6.61 -0.15 -3.40
N ALA A 18 -6.63 0.34 -4.64
CA ALA A 18 -7.82 0.44 -5.47
C ALA A 18 -8.31 -0.93 -5.94
N PHE A 19 -9.59 -1.04 -6.27
CA PHE A 19 -10.27 -2.23 -6.80
C PHE A 19 -10.39 -3.42 -5.85
N VAL A 20 -9.83 -3.33 -4.67
CA VAL A 20 -9.82 -4.38 -3.63
C VAL A 20 -10.20 -3.80 -2.29
N ASP A 21 -10.38 -4.65 -1.30
CA ASP A 21 -10.66 -4.28 0.08
C ASP A 21 -9.60 -4.85 1.06
N GLY A 22 -9.82 -4.63 2.34
CA GLY A 22 -8.91 -5.08 3.39
C GLY A 22 -8.82 -6.60 3.53
N SER A 23 -9.73 -7.39 2.95
CA SER A 23 -9.70 -8.86 3.06
C SER A 23 -8.48 -9.48 2.36
N GLY A 24 -7.92 -8.81 1.34
CA GLY A 24 -6.70 -9.26 0.69
C GLY A 24 -5.49 -9.38 1.61
N TRP A 25 -5.50 -8.67 2.73
CA TRP A 25 -4.43 -8.73 3.74
C TRP A 25 -4.48 -9.96 4.64
N GLU A 26 -5.48 -10.84 4.52
CA GLU A 26 -5.70 -11.98 5.44
C GLU A 26 -4.44 -12.83 5.64
N GLY A 27 -3.71 -13.16 4.57
CA GLY A 27 -2.49 -13.97 4.62
C GLY A 27 -1.39 -13.31 5.45
N VAL A 28 -1.11 -12.05 5.18
CA VAL A 28 -0.12 -11.23 5.92
C VAL A 28 -0.54 -11.07 7.38
N TYR A 29 -1.83 -10.76 7.60
CA TYR A 29 -2.41 -10.62 8.94
C TYR A 29 -2.19 -11.88 9.78
N LYS A 30 -2.50 -13.07 9.26
CA LYS A 30 -2.35 -14.34 9.98
C LYS A 30 -0.90 -14.59 10.41
N ILE A 31 0.07 -14.30 9.53
CA ILE A 31 1.50 -14.44 9.83
C ILE A 31 1.90 -13.48 10.95
N LEU A 32 1.60 -12.21 10.81
CA LEU A 32 1.96 -11.20 11.80
C LEU A 32 1.31 -11.45 13.16
N LYS A 33 0.02 -11.87 13.19
CA LYS A 33 -0.67 -12.25 14.44
C LYS A 33 -0.05 -13.45 15.11
N LYS A 34 0.31 -14.47 14.34
CA LYS A 34 1.02 -15.67 14.86
C LYS A 34 2.37 -15.30 15.49
N ASP A 35 3.06 -14.31 14.92
CA ASP A 35 4.34 -13.82 15.42
C ASP A 35 4.20 -12.80 16.57
N GLY A 36 2.97 -12.58 17.08
CA GLY A 36 2.68 -11.75 18.27
C GLY A 36 2.52 -10.25 18.02
N TYR A 37 2.43 -9.81 16.75
CA TYR A 37 2.24 -8.39 16.44
C TYR A 37 0.79 -7.94 16.61
N HIS A 38 0.60 -6.66 16.99
CA HIS A 38 -0.69 -5.99 16.91
C HIS A 38 -0.91 -5.54 15.47
N VAL A 39 -2.07 -5.88 14.91
CA VAL A 39 -2.42 -5.58 13.51
C VAL A 39 -3.83 -5.04 13.44
N ALA A 40 -4.02 -3.95 12.72
CA ALA A 40 -5.31 -3.41 12.33
C ALA A 40 -5.38 -3.27 10.80
N ILE A 41 -6.56 -3.33 10.23
CA ILE A 41 -6.79 -3.23 8.79
C ILE A 41 -7.76 -2.08 8.53
N VAL A 42 -7.39 -1.20 7.61
CA VAL A 42 -8.25 -0.10 7.15
C VAL A 42 -9.17 -0.61 6.06
N GLN A 43 -10.43 -0.19 6.10
CA GLN A 43 -11.36 -0.30 4.98
C GLN A 43 -11.50 1.09 4.36
N ASN A 44 -10.75 1.32 3.27
CA ASN A 44 -10.78 2.56 2.52
C ASN A 44 -12.11 2.68 1.77
N PRO A 45 -12.81 3.81 1.85
CA PRO A 45 -14.00 4.05 1.01
C PRO A 45 -13.67 4.15 -0.48
N THR A 46 -12.41 4.44 -0.85
CA THR A 46 -11.90 4.61 -2.22
C THR A 46 -12.67 5.66 -3.06
N ILE A 47 -13.29 6.63 -2.40
CA ILE A 47 -14.05 7.72 -3.02
C ILE A 47 -13.12 8.88 -3.37
N SER A 48 -12.38 9.37 -2.36
CA SER A 48 -11.37 10.42 -2.51
C SER A 48 -10.14 10.11 -1.66
N LEU A 49 -8.99 10.70 -2.01
CA LEU A 49 -7.78 10.59 -1.18
C LEU A 49 -8.03 11.12 0.24
N ALA A 50 -8.78 12.20 0.37
CA ALA A 50 -9.10 12.82 1.66
C ALA A 50 -9.92 11.88 2.56
N ASP A 51 -10.93 11.20 2.00
CA ASP A 51 -11.75 10.23 2.73
C ASP A 51 -10.94 9.02 3.18
N ASP A 52 -10.05 8.50 2.32
CA ASP A 52 -9.20 7.36 2.59
C ASP A 52 -8.14 7.70 3.66
N VAL A 53 -7.55 8.89 3.60
CA VAL A 53 -6.67 9.42 4.64
C VAL A 53 -7.42 9.57 5.97
N ALA A 54 -8.63 10.10 5.95
CA ALA A 54 -9.45 10.22 7.15
C ALA A 54 -9.83 8.85 7.74
N ALA A 55 -10.16 7.86 6.89
CA ALA A 55 -10.41 6.48 7.32
C ALA A 55 -9.17 5.87 7.96
N THR A 56 -7.99 6.04 7.35
CA THR A 56 -6.71 5.56 7.87
C THR A 56 -6.38 6.20 9.22
N LYS A 57 -6.50 7.53 9.34
CA LYS A 57 -6.24 8.25 10.61
C LYS A 57 -7.18 7.81 11.73
N ARG A 58 -8.45 7.50 11.46
CA ARG A 58 -9.38 6.94 12.49
C ARG A 58 -8.85 5.64 13.06
N ILE A 59 -8.29 4.76 12.22
CA ILE A 59 -7.70 3.50 12.68
C ILE A 59 -6.39 3.75 13.44
N VAL A 60 -5.55 4.69 12.99
CA VAL A 60 -4.33 5.11 13.69
C VAL A 60 -4.66 5.61 15.09
N HIS A 61 -5.60 6.54 15.22
CA HIS A 61 -5.99 7.14 16.51
C HIS A 61 -6.68 6.15 17.47
N ALA A 62 -7.21 5.04 16.97
CA ALA A 62 -7.72 3.96 17.81
C ALA A 62 -6.62 3.11 18.45
N GLN A 63 -5.35 3.30 18.05
CA GLN A 63 -4.22 2.56 18.62
C GLN A 63 -3.63 3.29 19.84
N THR A 64 -3.12 2.53 20.80
CA THR A 64 -2.57 3.08 22.05
C THR A 64 -1.08 3.43 21.97
N GLY A 65 -0.39 3.06 20.88
CA GLY A 65 1.05 3.23 20.74
C GLY A 65 1.48 3.65 19.33
N PRO A 66 2.78 3.65 19.06
CA PRO A 66 3.33 3.98 17.76
C PRO A 66 2.83 3.04 16.65
N VAL A 67 2.60 3.58 15.47
CA VAL A 67 2.03 2.88 14.31
C VAL A 67 3.04 2.79 13.17
N ILE A 68 3.10 1.61 12.54
CA ILE A 68 3.70 1.42 11.22
C ILE A 68 2.56 1.32 10.21
N LEU A 69 2.51 2.24 9.25
CA LEU A 69 1.57 2.17 8.13
C LEU A 69 2.13 1.30 7.01
N VAL A 70 1.32 0.39 6.47
CA VAL A 70 1.66 -0.47 5.34
C VAL A 70 0.64 -0.22 4.23
N GLY A 71 1.08 0.26 3.08
CA GLY A 71 0.21 0.56 1.94
C GLY A 71 0.52 -0.31 0.73
N HIS A 72 -0.52 -0.90 0.14
CA HIS A 72 -0.46 -1.60 -1.13
C HIS A 72 -1.00 -0.71 -2.24
N SER A 73 -0.32 -0.66 -3.39
CA SER A 73 -0.82 0.03 -4.59
C SER A 73 -1.20 1.51 -4.30
N TYR A 74 -2.44 1.92 -4.62
CA TYR A 74 -3.00 3.22 -4.25
C TYR A 74 -2.94 3.50 -2.74
N GLY A 75 -3.02 2.46 -1.90
CA GLY A 75 -2.81 2.59 -0.44
C GLY A 75 -1.47 3.21 -0.07
N GLY A 76 -0.48 3.15 -0.96
CA GLY A 76 0.79 3.87 -0.82
C GLY A 76 0.62 5.38 -0.85
N ALA A 77 -0.20 5.93 -1.75
CA ALA A 77 -0.54 7.36 -1.75
C ALA A 77 -1.28 7.75 -0.46
N VAL A 78 -2.19 6.90 0.01
CA VAL A 78 -2.91 7.13 1.27
C VAL A 78 -1.96 7.21 2.46
N ILE A 79 -1.01 6.26 2.60
CA ILE A 79 -0.05 6.28 3.71
C ILE A 79 0.98 7.40 3.58
N THR A 80 1.26 7.85 2.36
CA THR A 80 2.15 8.99 2.11
C THR A 80 1.58 10.27 2.73
N GLU A 81 0.28 10.49 2.64
CA GLU A 81 -0.41 11.66 3.23
C GLU A 81 -0.77 11.41 4.71
N ALA A 82 -1.32 10.23 5.05
CA ALA A 82 -1.72 9.92 6.42
C ALA A 82 -0.54 9.76 7.39
N GLY A 83 0.64 9.43 6.86
CA GLY A 83 1.86 9.17 7.64
C GLY A 83 2.46 10.39 8.35
N ASN A 84 1.95 11.59 8.09
CA ASN A 84 2.31 12.80 8.83
C ASN A 84 1.70 12.83 10.24
N ASP A 85 0.79 11.91 10.55
CA ASP A 85 0.26 11.76 11.91
C ASP A 85 1.40 11.47 12.91
N PRO A 86 1.43 12.15 14.07
CA PRO A 86 2.51 11.99 15.06
C PRO A 86 2.63 10.56 15.63
N GLN A 87 1.56 9.75 15.62
CA GLN A 87 1.63 8.35 16.03
C GLN A 87 2.34 7.46 15.00
N VAL A 88 2.46 7.91 13.73
CA VAL A 88 3.12 7.12 12.68
C VAL A 88 4.63 7.29 12.77
N VAL A 89 5.33 6.18 12.91
CA VAL A 89 6.78 6.14 13.09
C VAL A 89 7.53 5.48 11.94
N GLY A 90 6.83 4.90 10.97
CA GLY A 90 7.42 4.28 9.78
C GLY A 90 6.39 3.91 8.73
N LEU A 91 6.85 3.76 7.49
CA LEU A 91 6.02 3.49 6.32
C LEU A 91 6.55 2.26 5.57
N VAL A 92 5.64 1.40 5.11
CA VAL A 92 5.99 0.25 4.26
C VAL A 92 5.14 0.28 3.00
N TYR A 93 5.78 0.31 1.85
CA TYR A 93 5.16 0.32 0.53
C TYR A 93 5.25 -1.06 -0.10
N ILE A 94 4.14 -1.63 -0.53
CA ILE A 94 4.07 -2.94 -1.16
C ILE A 94 3.53 -2.78 -2.57
N ALA A 95 4.38 -2.90 -3.60
CA ALA A 95 3.99 -2.67 -4.99
C ALA A 95 3.11 -1.41 -5.12
N ALA A 96 3.58 -0.25 -4.62
CA ALA A 96 2.73 0.86 -4.28
C ALA A 96 3.19 2.20 -4.87
N PHE A 97 2.27 3.17 -4.95
CA PHE A 97 2.60 4.55 -5.27
C PHE A 97 3.20 5.27 -4.05
N ALA A 98 4.26 6.03 -4.29
CA ALA A 98 4.91 6.88 -3.29
C ALA A 98 5.11 8.29 -3.88
N PRO A 99 4.01 9.06 -4.07
CA PRO A 99 4.06 10.36 -4.73
C PRO A 99 4.77 11.41 -3.88
N ASP A 100 5.35 12.40 -4.56
CA ASP A 100 5.93 13.60 -3.93
C ASP A 100 4.90 14.72 -3.80
N THR A 101 5.29 15.83 -3.19
CA THR A 101 4.48 17.05 -3.07
C THR A 101 3.97 17.51 -4.44
N GLY A 102 2.66 17.71 -4.55
CA GLY A 102 2.02 18.15 -5.79
C GLY A 102 1.74 17.02 -6.79
N GLU A 103 2.20 15.80 -6.53
CA GLU A 103 1.89 14.62 -7.34
C GLU A 103 0.61 13.92 -6.87
N SER A 104 0.01 13.17 -7.77
CA SER A 104 -1.10 12.25 -7.55
C SER A 104 -0.82 10.92 -8.25
N VAL A 105 -1.61 9.88 -7.97
CA VAL A 105 -1.52 8.64 -8.74
C VAL A 105 -1.76 8.90 -10.23
N SER A 106 -2.72 9.77 -10.56
CA SER A 106 -3.00 10.18 -11.94
C SER A 106 -1.78 10.78 -12.66
N THR A 107 -1.01 11.65 -12.00
CA THR A 107 0.19 12.24 -12.59
C THR A 107 1.28 11.20 -12.81
N LEU A 108 1.52 10.33 -11.82
CA LEU A 108 2.52 9.25 -11.92
C LEU A 108 2.19 8.23 -13.01
N LEU A 109 0.90 7.95 -13.27
CA LEU A 109 0.48 7.05 -14.35
C LEU A 109 0.65 7.68 -15.74
N LYS A 110 0.53 9.01 -15.88
CA LYS A 110 0.73 9.72 -17.15
C LYS A 110 2.20 9.71 -17.59
N ASP A 111 3.12 9.70 -16.64
CA ASP A 111 4.56 9.66 -16.90
C ASP A 111 5.08 8.25 -17.22
N SER A 112 4.15 7.28 -17.41
CA SER A 112 4.49 5.91 -17.77
C SER A 112 5.22 5.83 -19.09
N GLN A 113 6.35 5.10 -19.11
CA GLN A 113 7.25 4.97 -20.25
C GLN A 113 6.60 4.27 -21.45
N PRO A 114 7.05 4.55 -22.70
CA PRO A 114 6.66 3.77 -23.87
C PRO A 114 6.93 2.27 -23.66
N GLY A 115 5.95 1.42 -24.00
CA GLY A 115 6.06 -0.04 -23.83
C GLY A 115 5.41 -0.57 -22.55
N THR A 116 4.83 0.29 -21.71
CA THR A 116 3.97 -0.14 -20.61
C THR A 116 2.80 -0.98 -21.14
N PRO A 117 2.44 -2.12 -20.51
CA PRO A 117 1.27 -2.90 -20.91
C PRO A 117 0.01 -2.03 -20.95
N ALA A 118 -0.85 -2.29 -21.94
CA ALA A 118 -2.11 -1.58 -22.05
C ALA A 118 -2.91 -1.73 -20.74
N SER A 119 -3.36 -0.61 -20.19
CA SER A 119 -4.14 -0.59 -18.96
C SER A 119 -5.36 -1.52 -19.02
N SER A 120 -5.60 -2.27 -17.96
CA SER A 120 -6.84 -3.03 -17.77
C SER A 120 -7.95 -2.18 -17.14
N ILE A 121 -7.65 -0.93 -16.77
CA ILE A 121 -8.62 0.00 -16.20
C ILE A 121 -9.54 0.50 -17.32
N LEU A 122 -10.83 0.37 -17.12
CA LEU A 122 -11.88 0.82 -18.03
C LEU A 122 -12.07 2.35 -17.93
N PRO A 123 -12.64 2.97 -18.96
CA PRO A 123 -13.09 4.36 -18.84
C PRO A 123 -14.02 4.56 -17.65
N PRO A 124 -13.97 5.73 -16.98
CA PRO A 124 -14.77 5.97 -15.78
C PRO A 124 -16.26 5.90 -16.06
N GLN A 125 -17.02 5.41 -15.10
CA GLN A 125 -18.48 5.40 -15.10
C GLN A 125 -18.97 6.07 -13.81
N ASP A 126 -19.78 7.09 -13.93
CA ASP A 126 -20.34 7.86 -12.81
C ASP A 126 -19.28 8.36 -11.80
N GLY A 127 -18.07 8.72 -12.29
CA GLY A 127 -16.96 9.19 -11.47
C GLY A 127 -16.12 8.08 -10.82
N TYR A 128 -16.36 6.81 -11.21
CA TYR A 128 -15.61 5.65 -10.67
C TYR A 128 -14.97 4.83 -11.76
N LEU A 129 -13.84 4.24 -11.41
CA LEU A 129 -13.02 3.36 -12.23
C LEU A 129 -13.18 1.91 -11.80
N TYR A 130 -13.10 1.01 -12.79
CA TYR A 130 -13.09 -0.44 -12.63
C TYR A 130 -12.03 -1.02 -13.55
N GLN A 131 -11.54 -2.21 -13.22
CA GLN A 131 -10.77 -2.99 -14.17
C GLN A 131 -11.69 -3.91 -15.00
N ASP A 132 -11.30 -4.15 -16.24
CA ASP A 132 -11.90 -5.19 -17.07
C ASP A 132 -11.78 -6.54 -16.35
N LYS A 133 -12.90 -7.17 -16.02
CA LYS A 133 -12.97 -8.41 -15.25
C LYS A 133 -12.23 -9.56 -15.94
N ALA A 134 -12.31 -9.66 -17.27
CA ALA A 134 -11.64 -10.70 -18.03
C ALA A 134 -10.12 -10.54 -18.02
N ARG A 135 -9.63 -9.31 -17.88
CA ARG A 135 -8.20 -8.99 -17.84
C ARG A 135 -7.63 -8.93 -16.42
N PHE A 136 -8.49 -8.79 -15.42
CA PHE A 136 -8.08 -8.63 -14.02
C PHE A 136 -7.13 -9.73 -13.53
N PRO A 137 -7.42 -11.04 -13.71
CA PRO A 137 -6.50 -12.09 -13.27
C PRO A 137 -5.09 -11.93 -13.85
N ALA A 138 -4.98 -11.66 -15.15
CA ALA A 138 -3.69 -11.53 -15.80
C ALA A 138 -2.96 -10.24 -15.51
N SER A 139 -3.66 -9.15 -15.13
CA SER A 139 -3.06 -7.84 -14.87
C SER A 139 -2.78 -7.60 -13.40
N PHE A 140 -3.72 -7.95 -12.51
CA PHE A 140 -3.64 -7.68 -11.08
C PHE A 140 -3.05 -8.85 -10.29
N GLY A 141 -3.53 -10.07 -10.54
CA GLY A 141 -3.26 -11.26 -9.75
C GLY A 141 -2.68 -12.43 -10.55
N ALA A 142 -1.69 -12.18 -11.44
CA ALA A 142 -1.19 -13.21 -12.35
C ALA A 142 -0.53 -14.43 -11.66
N ASP A 143 -0.16 -14.30 -10.41
CA ASP A 143 0.42 -15.36 -9.55
C ASP A 143 -0.49 -15.76 -8.37
N VAL A 144 -1.74 -15.31 -8.38
CA VAL A 144 -2.78 -15.74 -7.45
C VAL A 144 -3.54 -16.93 -8.06
N ASP A 145 -4.07 -17.79 -7.20
CA ASP A 145 -4.97 -18.86 -7.63
C ASP A 145 -6.08 -18.32 -8.53
N GLU A 146 -6.40 -19.03 -9.63
CA GLU A 146 -7.30 -18.55 -10.67
C GLU A 146 -8.73 -18.31 -10.14
N GLU A 147 -9.27 -19.20 -9.32
CA GLU A 147 -10.62 -19.05 -8.75
C GLU A 147 -10.67 -17.80 -7.86
N LYS A 148 -9.62 -17.58 -7.07
CA LYS A 148 -9.49 -16.39 -6.23
C LYS A 148 -9.35 -15.12 -7.05
N ALA A 149 -8.56 -15.13 -8.11
CA ALA A 149 -8.37 -13.96 -8.98
C ALA A 149 -9.69 -13.60 -9.71
N VAL A 150 -10.46 -14.58 -10.14
CA VAL A 150 -11.81 -14.38 -10.72
C VAL A 150 -12.77 -13.83 -9.67
N PHE A 151 -12.78 -14.37 -8.47
CA PHE A 151 -13.59 -13.83 -7.37
C PHE A 151 -13.22 -12.35 -7.07
N MET A 152 -11.94 -12.02 -7.04
CA MET A 152 -11.47 -10.64 -6.85
C MET A 152 -11.96 -9.72 -7.98
N ALA A 153 -11.95 -10.20 -9.23
CA ALA A 153 -12.45 -9.46 -10.37
C ALA A 153 -13.96 -9.16 -10.26
N ASP A 154 -14.73 -10.09 -9.70
CA ASP A 154 -16.17 -9.93 -9.52
C ASP A 154 -16.54 -9.10 -8.29
N SER A 155 -15.67 -9.06 -7.28
CA SER A 155 -15.86 -8.34 -6.02
C SER A 155 -15.11 -7.01 -5.95
N GLN A 156 -14.76 -6.41 -7.10
CA GLN A 156 -14.04 -5.13 -7.14
C GLN A 156 -14.76 -4.05 -6.34
N VAL A 157 -13.98 -3.28 -5.58
CA VAL A 157 -14.43 -2.01 -4.99
C VAL A 157 -14.22 -0.91 -6.01
N PRO A 158 -15.25 -0.09 -6.31
CA PRO A 158 -15.11 1.05 -7.24
C PRO A 158 -14.05 2.03 -6.77
N TRP A 159 -13.22 2.56 -7.67
CA TRP A 159 -12.20 3.53 -7.36
C TRP A 159 -12.54 4.91 -7.90
N GLY A 160 -12.77 5.88 -7.02
CA GLY A 160 -13.16 7.24 -7.38
C GLY A 160 -12.08 7.98 -8.17
N GLU A 161 -12.49 8.74 -9.18
CA GLU A 161 -11.58 9.63 -9.91
C GLU A 161 -10.95 10.68 -8.99
N GLU A 162 -11.64 11.10 -7.92
CA GLU A 162 -11.10 12.00 -6.89
C GLU A 162 -10.02 11.32 -6.06
N ALA A 163 -10.11 10.00 -5.83
CA ALA A 163 -9.05 9.25 -5.18
C ALA A 163 -7.82 9.09 -6.09
N LEU A 164 -8.03 8.83 -7.39
CA LEU A 164 -6.97 8.75 -8.38
C LEU A 164 -6.21 10.06 -8.54
N SER A 165 -6.93 11.20 -8.56
CA SER A 165 -6.39 12.54 -8.82
C SER A 165 -6.00 13.32 -7.57
N GLY A 166 -6.27 12.78 -6.38
CA GLY A 166 -5.93 13.41 -5.11
C GLY A 166 -4.43 13.71 -4.99
N VAL A 167 -4.12 14.97 -4.74
CA VAL A 167 -2.73 15.49 -4.71
C VAL A 167 -2.15 15.36 -3.31
N ILE A 168 -0.91 14.90 -3.22
CA ILE A 168 -0.16 14.87 -1.97
C ILE A 168 0.27 16.28 -1.57
N SER A 169 -0.03 16.66 -0.34
CA SER A 169 0.36 17.94 0.23
C SER A 169 1.77 17.91 0.81
N GLU A 170 2.03 16.95 1.68
CA GLU A 170 3.30 16.74 2.35
C GLU A 170 3.62 15.25 2.47
N PRO A 171 4.57 14.73 1.70
CA PRO A 171 4.85 13.30 1.71
C PRO A 171 5.61 12.89 2.98
N ALA A 172 4.99 12.01 3.77
CA ALA A 172 5.50 11.57 5.06
C ALA A 172 6.85 10.84 4.98
N TRP A 173 7.20 10.24 3.83
CA TRP A 173 8.49 9.60 3.61
C TRP A 173 9.67 10.59 3.66
N LYS A 174 9.45 11.91 3.57
CA LYS A 174 10.49 12.93 3.79
C LYS A 174 10.95 13.01 5.25
N THR A 175 10.11 12.59 6.18
CA THR A 175 10.36 12.72 7.62
C THR A 175 10.29 11.38 8.39
N ARG A 176 9.74 10.33 7.77
CA ARG A 176 9.63 9.00 8.36
C ARG A 176 10.50 8.00 7.61
N PRO A 177 11.15 7.07 8.30
CA PRO A 177 11.84 5.96 7.65
C PRO A 177 10.83 5.13 6.86
N SER A 178 11.25 4.66 5.67
CA SER A 178 10.38 3.89 4.80
C SER A 178 11.07 2.66 4.23
N TRP A 179 10.26 1.64 3.95
CA TRP A 179 10.63 0.39 3.31
C TRP A 179 9.74 0.16 2.09
N TYR A 180 10.29 -0.47 1.07
CA TYR A 180 9.55 -0.69 -0.16
C TYR A 180 9.81 -2.10 -0.71
N LEU A 181 8.74 -2.85 -0.99
CA LEU A 181 8.79 -4.10 -1.75
C LEU A 181 8.38 -3.81 -3.19
N VAL A 182 9.34 -3.97 -4.11
CA VAL A 182 9.14 -3.87 -5.55
C VAL A 182 8.71 -5.24 -6.08
N ALA A 183 7.54 -5.32 -6.71
CA ALA A 183 7.05 -6.52 -7.39
C ALA A 183 7.54 -6.52 -8.84
N THR A 184 8.43 -7.47 -9.20
CA THR A 184 9.12 -7.41 -10.50
C THR A 184 8.26 -7.81 -11.70
N ASP A 185 7.17 -8.54 -11.46
CA ASP A 185 6.24 -9.01 -12.50
C ASP A 185 4.91 -8.23 -12.48
N ASP A 186 4.87 -7.09 -11.78
CA ASP A 186 3.72 -6.22 -11.68
C ASP A 186 3.35 -5.61 -13.04
N LYS A 187 2.11 -5.80 -13.46
CA LYS A 187 1.55 -5.25 -14.70
C LYS A 187 0.63 -4.05 -14.49
N MET A 188 0.41 -3.66 -13.22
CA MET A 188 -0.38 -2.46 -12.87
C MET A 188 0.51 -1.25 -12.65
N ILE A 189 1.60 -1.41 -11.92
CA ILE A 189 2.62 -0.36 -11.70
C ILE A 189 3.92 -0.86 -12.31
N PRO A 190 4.41 -0.25 -13.41
CA PRO A 190 5.62 -0.69 -14.09
C PRO A 190 6.81 -0.78 -13.14
N LEU A 191 7.64 -1.82 -13.32
CA LEU A 191 8.84 -2.07 -12.52
C LEU A 191 9.74 -0.83 -12.41
N LEU A 192 9.97 -0.13 -13.52
CA LEU A 192 10.79 1.09 -13.53
C LEU A 192 10.18 2.22 -12.69
N ALA A 193 8.84 2.35 -12.69
CA ALA A 193 8.15 3.33 -11.88
C ALA A 193 8.28 3.00 -10.37
N GLN A 194 8.12 1.74 -9.98
CA GLN A 194 8.32 1.31 -8.59
C GLN A 194 9.76 1.56 -8.13
N ARG A 195 10.74 1.22 -8.94
CA ARG A 195 12.17 1.49 -8.65
C ARG A 195 12.46 2.98 -8.55
N PHE A 196 11.87 3.80 -9.41
CA PHE A 196 12.01 5.25 -9.36
C PHE A 196 11.44 5.80 -8.04
N MET A 197 10.17 5.50 -7.74
CA MET A 197 9.48 6.00 -6.55
C MET A 197 10.17 5.54 -5.25
N SER A 198 10.56 4.27 -5.16
CA SER A 198 11.23 3.73 -3.99
C SER A 198 12.58 4.38 -3.72
N LYS A 199 13.35 4.65 -4.78
CA LYS A 199 14.63 5.37 -4.70
C LYS A 199 14.42 6.84 -4.34
N HIS A 200 13.45 7.50 -4.96
CA HIS A 200 13.12 8.91 -4.72
C HIS A 200 12.68 9.13 -3.27
N ALA A 201 11.86 8.23 -2.74
CA ALA A 201 11.45 8.26 -1.34
C ALA A 201 12.55 7.87 -0.34
N GLY A 202 13.76 7.51 -0.81
CA GLY A 202 14.86 7.07 0.06
C GLY A 202 14.57 5.81 0.85
N SER A 203 13.68 4.95 0.36
CA SER A 203 13.24 3.74 1.05
C SER A 203 14.33 2.67 1.11
N THR A 204 14.30 1.84 2.16
CA THR A 204 15.01 0.55 2.16
C THR A 204 14.28 -0.41 1.23
N VAL A 205 14.90 -0.78 0.10
CA VAL A 205 14.24 -1.52 -0.98
C VAL A 205 14.55 -3.01 -0.92
N VAL A 206 13.51 -3.83 -1.15
CA VAL A 206 13.59 -5.27 -1.44
C VAL A 206 12.81 -5.52 -2.74
N GLU A 207 13.33 -6.35 -3.62
CA GLU A 207 12.62 -6.79 -4.82
C GLU A 207 12.18 -8.25 -4.68
N GLY A 208 10.99 -8.56 -5.15
CA GLY A 208 10.42 -9.90 -5.17
C GLY A 208 9.74 -10.21 -6.50
N ALA A 209 9.95 -11.43 -7.03
CA ALA A 209 9.21 -11.89 -8.19
C ALA A 209 7.75 -12.12 -7.79
N GLY A 210 6.84 -11.34 -8.36
CA GLY A 210 5.41 -11.42 -8.04
C GLY A 210 4.60 -10.41 -8.84
N SER A 211 3.30 -10.68 -8.98
CA SER A 211 2.34 -9.79 -9.62
C SER A 211 2.01 -8.59 -8.71
N HIS A 212 1.09 -7.74 -9.18
CA HIS A 212 0.56 -6.63 -8.36
C HIS A 212 -0.05 -7.12 -7.04
N ALA A 213 -0.60 -8.34 -7.02
CA ALA A 213 -1.17 -8.97 -5.84
C ALA A 213 -0.14 -9.74 -4.97
N ILE A 214 1.13 -9.35 -4.99
CA ILE A 214 2.23 -10.01 -4.25
C ILE A 214 1.93 -10.21 -2.75
N TYR A 215 1.14 -9.32 -2.14
CA TYR A 215 0.73 -9.44 -0.73
C TYR A 215 -0.24 -10.60 -0.47
N ILE A 216 -0.89 -11.11 -1.53
CA ILE A 216 -1.77 -12.28 -1.50
C ILE A 216 -0.98 -13.55 -1.84
N SER A 217 -0.19 -13.51 -2.93
CA SER A 217 0.56 -14.67 -3.45
C SER A 217 1.78 -15.00 -2.60
N GLN A 218 2.43 -13.99 -2.01
CA GLN A 218 3.66 -14.13 -1.23
C GLN A 218 3.59 -13.44 0.14
N PRO A 219 2.58 -13.77 0.97
CA PRO A 219 2.34 -13.07 2.24
C PRO A 219 3.51 -13.18 3.22
N HIS A 220 4.33 -14.23 3.15
CA HIS A 220 5.53 -14.39 3.98
C HIS A 220 6.59 -13.34 3.63
N ALA A 221 6.87 -13.09 2.36
CA ALA A 221 7.86 -12.09 1.94
C ALA A 221 7.44 -10.68 2.39
N VAL A 222 6.15 -10.37 2.26
CA VAL A 222 5.58 -9.09 2.71
C VAL A 222 5.67 -8.96 4.24
N ALA A 223 5.28 -10.00 4.99
CA ALA A 223 5.36 -9.99 6.45
C ALA A 223 6.81 -9.82 6.95
N GLU A 224 7.79 -10.45 6.30
CA GLU A 224 9.20 -10.28 6.65
C GLU A 224 9.70 -8.84 6.45
N LEU A 225 9.29 -8.16 5.37
CA LEU A 225 9.63 -6.74 5.18
C LEU A 225 8.98 -5.87 6.27
N ILE A 226 7.72 -6.13 6.60
CA ILE A 226 7.01 -5.40 7.66
C ILE A 226 7.72 -5.60 9.01
N LYS A 227 8.12 -6.83 9.34
CA LYS A 227 8.88 -7.12 10.58
C LYS A 227 10.21 -6.39 10.62
N LYS A 228 10.94 -6.33 9.49
CA LYS A 228 12.18 -5.53 9.38
C LYS A 228 11.90 -4.04 9.62
N ALA A 229 10.81 -3.51 9.10
CA ALA A 229 10.41 -2.12 9.33
C ALA A 229 10.14 -1.87 10.83
N VAL A 230 9.36 -2.75 11.48
CA VAL A 230 9.10 -2.64 12.93
C VAL A 230 10.39 -2.64 13.74
N GLN A 231 11.36 -3.47 13.38
CA GLN A 231 12.67 -3.53 14.05
C GLN A 231 13.58 -2.34 13.71
N GLY A 232 13.51 -1.85 12.47
CA GLY A 232 14.37 -0.78 11.95
C GLY A 232 13.99 0.62 12.43
N VAL A 233 12.75 0.85 12.87
CA VAL A 233 12.35 2.12 13.47
C VAL A 233 13.01 2.23 14.84
N LYS A 234 13.97 3.15 14.96
CA LYS A 234 14.59 3.48 16.26
C LYS A 234 13.49 3.97 17.21
N GLY A 235 13.51 3.50 18.46
CA GLY A 235 12.53 3.91 19.46
C GLY A 235 12.43 5.44 19.50
N ALA A 236 11.26 5.99 19.21
CA ALA A 236 10.98 7.37 19.55
C ALA A 236 11.06 7.46 21.07
N VAL A 237 12.05 8.17 21.58
CA VAL A 237 12.07 8.61 22.97
C VAL A 237 10.96 9.65 23.05
N ILE A 238 9.83 9.27 23.65
CA ILE A 238 8.78 10.21 24.08
C ILE A 238 9.28 10.91 25.33
#